data_0aa8d9c27d36adb7b3c89282eba45cd0
#
_entry.id   0aa8d9c27d36adb7b3c89282eba45cd0
#
_cell.length_a   1.000
_cell.length_b   1.000
_cell.length_c   1.000
_cell.angle_alpha   90.00
_cell.angle_beta   90.00
_cell.angle_gamma   90.00
#
_symmetry.space_group_name_H-M   'P 1'
#
loop_
_entity.id
_entity.type
_entity.pdbx_description
1 polymer ?
#
loop_
_entity_poly.entity_id
_entity_poly.type
_entity_poly.pdbx_seq_one_letter_code
_entity_poly.pdbx_strand_id
1 'polypeptide(L)'
;MSDSTRRRIEDIIASGDVILFMKGIPAAPQCGFSAAVVQILSQLAVPFKSVDVLSDLEVREGIKAFSNWPTIPQLYVKGELVGGCDIVREMYQAGELTTLLSSKGIEAAAI
;
A
#
# COMPACT_ATOMS: atom_id res chain seq x y z
N MET A 1 -1.32 11.99 16.58
CA MET A 1 -0.23 11.05 16.31
C MET A 1 1.02 11.57 17.01
N SER A 2 1.73 10.71 17.72
CA SER A 2 2.98 11.09 18.37
C SER A 2 4.12 11.23 17.36
N ASP A 3 5.18 11.95 17.74
CA ASP A 3 6.36 12.08 16.88
C ASP A 3 7.04 10.74 16.64
N SER A 4 7.04 9.84 17.63
CA SER A 4 7.63 8.52 17.47
C SER A 4 6.83 7.65 16.50
N THR A 5 5.50 7.72 16.52
CA THR A 5 4.65 7.02 15.55
C THR A 5 4.84 7.57 14.15
N ARG A 6 4.92 8.89 14.00
CA ARG A 6 5.21 9.51 12.70
C ARG A 6 6.53 9.02 12.13
N ARG A 7 7.58 8.98 12.95
CA ARG A 7 8.90 8.51 12.51
C ARG A 7 8.88 7.06 12.11
N ARG A 8 8.16 6.20 12.85
CA ARG A 8 7.99 4.79 12.48
C ARG A 8 7.32 4.65 11.12
N ILE A 9 6.26 5.42 10.86
CA ILE A 9 5.56 5.40 9.58
C ILE A 9 6.48 5.86 8.44
N GLU A 10 7.22 6.96 8.65
CA GLU A 10 8.19 7.44 7.68
C GLU A 10 9.26 6.40 7.37
N ASP A 11 9.77 5.72 8.39
CA ASP A 11 10.77 4.67 8.23
C ASP A 11 10.21 3.46 7.48
N ILE A 12 8.97 3.07 7.78
CA ILE A 12 8.30 1.98 7.07
C ILE A 12 8.16 2.32 5.59
N ILE A 13 7.66 3.50 5.28
CA ILE A 13 7.45 3.95 3.89
C ILE A 13 8.77 4.01 3.13
N ALA A 14 9.86 4.39 3.81
CA ALA A 14 11.18 4.45 3.21
C ALA A 14 11.86 3.08 3.09
N SER A 15 11.32 2.03 3.71
CA SER A 15 11.98 0.72 3.81
C SER A 15 11.89 -0.12 2.54
N GLY A 16 11.12 0.30 1.54
CA GLY A 16 10.97 -0.42 0.28
C GLY A 16 10.30 0.45 -0.77
N ASP A 17 10.32 -0.04 -2.00
CA ASP A 17 9.76 0.69 -3.12
C ASP A 17 8.23 0.68 -3.11
N VAL A 18 7.64 -0.44 -2.73
CA VAL A 18 6.18 -0.61 -2.70
C VAL A 18 5.78 -1.08 -1.31
N ILE A 19 4.97 -0.30 -0.63
CA ILE A 19 4.52 -0.57 0.74
C ILE A 19 3.00 -0.57 0.76
N LEU A 20 2.41 -1.61 1.31
CA LEU A 20 0.97 -1.73 1.46
C LEU A 20 0.59 -1.79 2.93
N PHE A 21 -0.14 -0.78 3.40
CA PHE A 21 -0.79 -0.83 4.72
C PHE A 21 -2.14 -1.51 4.53
N MET A 22 -2.36 -2.62 5.21
CA MET A 22 -3.53 -3.46 5.00
C MET A 22 -4.06 -4.03 6.30
N LYS A 23 -5.25 -4.60 6.26
CA LYS A 23 -5.82 -5.36 7.37
C LYS A 23 -5.52 -6.84 7.15
N GLY A 24 -4.74 -7.41 8.06
CA GLY A 24 -4.23 -8.76 7.95
C GLY A 24 -2.90 -8.81 7.23
N ILE A 25 -2.57 -9.98 6.70
CA ILE A 25 -1.34 -10.24 5.94
C ILE A 25 -1.70 -10.70 4.53
N PRO A 26 -0.76 -10.61 3.56
CA PRO A 26 -1.08 -11.01 2.18
C PRO A 26 -1.60 -12.44 2.04
N ALA A 27 -1.08 -13.37 2.84
CA ALA A 27 -1.52 -14.77 2.82
C ALA A 27 -2.91 -14.97 3.43
N ALA A 28 -3.38 -14.05 4.27
CA ALA A 28 -4.66 -14.13 4.97
C ALA A 28 -5.23 -12.73 5.22
N PRO A 29 -5.66 -12.01 4.16
CA PRO A 29 -6.26 -10.68 4.34
C PRO A 29 -7.52 -10.75 5.18
N GLN A 30 -7.71 -9.75 6.06
CA GLN A 30 -8.87 -9.68 6.96
C GLN A 30 -9.92 -8.68 6.47
N CYS A 31 -9.80 -8.21 5.24
CA CYS A 31 -10.70 -7.24 4.64
C CYS A 31 -10.70 -7.46 3.13
N GLY A 32 -11.89 -7.46 2.53
CA GLY A 32 -12.02 -7.64 1.08
C GLY A 32 -11.31 -6.58 0.25
N PHE A 33 -11.27 -5.35 0.75
CA PHE A 33 -10.56 -4.27 0.06
C PHE A 33 -9.05 -4.49 0.10
N SER A 34 -8.51 -4.93 1.23
CA SER A 34 -7.09 -5.30 1.34
C SER A 34 -6.76 -6.49 0.44
N ALA A 35 -7.62 -7.50 0.42
CA ALA A 35 -7.45 -8.66 -0.45
C ALA A 35 -7.39 -8.28 -1.93
N ALA A 36 -8.22 -7.34 -2.35
CA ALA A 36 -8.25 -6.87 -3.74
C ALA A 36 -6.93 -6.24 -4.16
N VAL A 37 -6.33 -5.39 -3.30
CA VAL A 37 -5.05 -4.75 -3.61
C VAL A 37 -3.92 -5.78 -3.64
N VAL A 38 -3.90 -6.72 -2.69
CA VAL A 38 -2.92 -7.82 -2.69
C VAL A 38 -3.01 -8.60 -4.00
N GLN A 39 -4.22 -8.92 -4.43
CA GLN A 39 -4.41 -9.68 -5.68
C GLN A 39 -3.87 -8.92 -6.89
N ILE A 40 -4.12 -7.62 -6.97
CA ILE A 40 -3.63 -6.79 -8.07
C ILE A 40 -2.09 -6.79 -8.10
N LEU A 41 -1.45 -6.55 -6.96
CA LEU A 41 0.01 -6.54 -6.88
C LEU A 41 0.60 -7.92 -7.22
N SER A 42 -0.08 -8.99 -6.79
CA SER A 42 0.35 -10.37 -7.10
C SER A 42 0.24 -10.68 -8.59
N GLN A 43 -0.83 -10.23 -9.24
CA GLN A 43 -1.01 -10.41 -10.68
C GLN A 43 0.04 -9.64 -11.49
N LEU A 44 0.44 -8.48 -11.00
CA LEU A 44 1.51 -7.70 -11.62
C LEU A 44 2.90 -8.22 -11.29
N ALA A 45 2.99 -9.22 -10.40
CA ALA A 45 4.24 -9.78 -9.90
C ALA A 45 5.19 -8.72 -9.33
N VAL A 46 4.63 -7.70 -8.70
CA VAL A 46 5.38 -6.62 -8.06
C VAL A 46 5.73 -7.03 -6.65
N PRO A 47 7.03 -7.07 -6.29
CA PRO A 47 7.42 -7.28 -4.90
C PRO A 47 6.93 -6.10 -4.04
N PHE A 48 6.38 -6.40 -2.88
CA PHE A 48 5.94 -5.36 -1.95
C PHE A 48 6.11 -5.82 -0.52
N LYS A 49 6.24 -4.84 0.38
CA LYS A 49 6.18 -5.07 1.81
C LYS A 49 4.81 -4.70 2.32
N SER A 50 4.31 -5.48 3.26
CA SER A 50 3.00 -5.23 3.87
C SER A 50 3.13 -4.89 5.33
N VAL A 51 2.18 -4.09 5.83
CA VAL A 51 2.06 -3.76 7.25
C VAL A 51 0.64 -4.10 7.66
N ASP A 52 0.51 -5.02 8.63
CA ASP A 52 -0.78 -5.39 9.19
C ASP A 52 -1.18 -4.37 10.26
N VAL A 53 -2.08 -3.46 9.90
CA VAL A 53 -2.51 -2.42 10.84
C VAL A 53 -3.42 -2.95 11.95
N LEU A 54 -3.92 -4.18 11.83
CA LEU A 54 -4.69 -4.80 12.91
C LEU A 54 -3.81 -5.25 14.06
N SER A 55 -2.52 -5.50 13.80
CA SER A 55 -1.56 -5.87 14.84
C SER A 55 -0.82 -4.67 15.43
N ASP A 56 -1.06 -3.45 14.92
CA ASP A 56 -0.42 -2.23 15.42
C ASP A 56 -1.39 -1.06 15.31
N LEU A 57 -2.12 -0.81 16.38
CA LEU A 57 -3.17 0.21 16.42
C LEU A 57 -2.61 1.63 16.32
N GLU A 58 -1.40 1.87 16.80
CA GLU A 58 -0.77 3.19 16.68
C GLU A 58 -0.49 3.51 15.21
N VAL A 59 0.02 2.53 14.45
CA VAL A 59 0.23 2.70 13.02
C VAL A 59 -1.10 2.83 12.30
N ARG A 60 -2.12 2.05 12.68
CA ARG A 60 -3.44 2.12 12.07
C ARG A 60 -4.02 3.53 12.12
N GLU A 61 -4.01 4.14 13.29
CA GLU A 61 -4.53 5.50 13.46
C GLU A 61 -3.55 6.55 12.91
N GLY A 62 -2.27 6.32 13.11
CA GLY A 62 -1.24 7.23 12.63
C GLY A 62 -1.18 7.36 11.12
N ILE A 63 -1.35 6.26 10.38
CA ILE A 63 -1.27 6.33 8.91
C ILE A 63 -2.42 7.13 8.32
N LYS A 64 -3.60 7.07 8.92
CA LYS A 64 -4.73 7.88 8.46
C LYS A 64 -4.45 9.37 8.63
N ALA A 65 -3.91 9.76 9.77
CA ALA A 65 -3.52 11.14 10.02
C ALA A 65 -2.33 11.58 9.16
N PHE A 66 -1.35 10.71 9.00
CA PHE A 66 -0.16 10.96 8.19
C PHE A 66 -0.50 11.23 6.72
N SER A 67 -1.37 10.40 6.15
CA SER A 67 -1.75 10.49 4.75
C SER A 67 -2.90 11.45 4.48
N ASN A 68 -3.61 11.87 5.52
CA ASN A 68 -4.89 12.55 5.39
C ASN A 68 -5.88 11.73 4.55
N TRP A 69 -5.80 10.40 4.64
CA TRP A 69 -6.64 9.45 3.92
C TRP A 69 -7.34 8.55 4.94
N PRO A 70 -8.68 8.51 4.97
CA PRO A 70 -9.40 7.96 6.13
C PRO A 70 -9.48 6.45 6.18
N THR A 71 -9.14 5.74 5.12
CA THR A 71 -9.40 4.30 5.00
C THR A 71 -8.15 3.49 4.75
N ILE A 72 -8.22 2.20 5.07
CA ILE A 72 -7.24 1.16 4.79
C ILE A 72 -7.90 0.20 3.80
N PRO A 73 -7.22 -0.31 2.76
CA PRO A 73 -5.77 -0.26 2.55
C PRO A 73 -5.26 1.05 1.98
N GLN A 74 -3.94 1.26 2.12
CA GLN A 74 -3.24 2.38 1.50
C GLN A 74 -1.97 1.86 0.83
N LEU A 75 -1.78 2.18 -0.44
CA LEU A 75 -0.62 1.78 -1.22
C LEU A 75 0.32 2.96 -1.42
N TYR A 76 1.59 2.74 -1.11
CA TYR A 76 2.66 3.72 -1.32
C TYR A 76 3.67 3.17 -2.32
N VAL A 77 4.09 4.01 -3.26
CA VAL A 77 5.14 3.68 -4.25
C VAL A 77 6.21 4.76 -4.17
N LYS A 78 7.44 4.35 -3.85
CA LYS A 78 8.58 5.27 -3.72
C LYS A 78 8.26 6.45 -2.79
N GLY A 79 7.59 6.19 -1.69
CA GLY A 79 7.24 7.19 -0.68
C GLY A 79 6.00 8.02 -0.98
N GLU A 80 5.37 7.84 -2.12
CA GLU A 80 4.17 8.59 -2.50
C GLU A 80 2.91 7.74 -2.35
N LEU A 81 1.88 8.32 -1.77
CA LEU A 81 0.58 7.67 -1.65
C LEU A 81 -0.06 7.53 -3.03
N VAL A 82 -0.33 6.30 -3.44
CA VAL A 82 -1.12 6.03 -4.66
C VAL A 82 -2.60 6.15 -4.35
N GLY A 83 -3.05 5.50 -3.30
CA GLY A 83 -4.44 5.54 -2.87
C GLY A 83 -4.89 4.25 -2.21
N GLY A 84 -6.19 4.13 -2.05
CA GLY A 84 -6.85 2.95 -1.51
C GLY A 84 -7.31 1.98 -2.59
N CYS A 85 -8.18 1.05 -2.21
CA CYS A 85 -8.64 -0.02 -3.09
C CYS A 85 -9.25 0.48 -4.40
N ASP A 86 -10.14 1.46 -4.33
CA ASP A 86 -10.86 1.93 -5.53
C ASP A 86 -9.92 2.57 -6.53
N ILE A 87 -9.01 3.42 -6.05
CA ILE A 87 -8.04 4.10 -6.91
C ILE A 87 -7.08 3.09 -7.53
N VAL A 88 -6.55 2.17 -6.73
CA VAL A 88 -5.64 1.13 -7.22
C VAL A 88 -6.32 0.26 -8.29
N ARG A 89 -7.57 -0.11 -8.04
CA ARG A 89 -8.34 -0.92 -9.00
C ARG A 89 -8.57 -0.18 -10.31
N GLU A 90 -8.98 1.08 -10.26
CA GLU A 90 -9.19 1.90 -11.45
C GLU A 90 -7.91 2.07 -12.24
N MET A 91 -6.80 2.37 -11.57
CA MET A 91 -5.50 2.51 -12.23
C MET A 91 -5.04 1.20 -12.86
N TYR A 92 -5.27 0.08 -12.20
CA TYR A 92 -4.93 -1.23 -12.74
C TYR A 92 -5.72 -1.52 -14.02
N GLN A 93 -7.03 -1.30 -13.99
CA GLN A 93 -7.90 -1.55 -15.14
C GLN A 93 -7.57 -0.65 -16.33
N ALA A 94 -7.15 0.58 -16.08
CA ALA A 94 -6.79 1.53 -17.12
C ALA A 94 -5.34 1.40 -17.61
N GLY A 95 -4.54 0.50 -17.02
CA GLY A 95 -3.12 0.37 -17.33
C GLY A 95 -2.25 1.46 -16.70
N GLU A 96 -2.83 2.36 -15.93
CA GLU A 96 -2.11 3.48 -15.31
C GLU A 96 -1.20 3.03 -14.17
N LEU A 97 -1.56 1.96 -13.45
CA LEU A 97 -0.75 1.46 -12.36
C LEU A 97 0.57 0.90 -12.89
N THR A 98 0.54 0.14 -13.97
CA THR A 98 1.73 -0.37 -14.64
C THR A 98 2.62 0.78 -15.13
N THR A 99 2.02 1.81 -15.70
CA THR A 99 2.73 3.00 -16.16
C THR A 99 3.39 3.74 -15.00
N LEU A 100 2.67 3.91 -13.88
CA LEU A 100 3.22 4.54 -12.68
C LEU A 100 4.43 3.78 -12.15
N LEU A 101 4.28 2.46 -11.99
CA LEU A 101 5.37 1.59 -11.49
C LEU A 101 6.58 1.69 -12.41
N SER A 102 6.38 1.59 -13.71
CA SER A 102 7.44 1.69 -14.69
C SER A 102 8.16 3.04 -14.64
N SER A 103 7.41 4.13 -14.47
CA SER A 103 7.98 5.48 -14.35
C SER A 103 8.85 5.64 -13.10
N LYS A 104 8.64 4.81 -12.09
CA LYS A 104 9.42 4.77 -10.84
C LYS A 104 10.52 3.71 -10.88
N GLY A 105 10.78 3.09 -12.03
CA GLY A 105 11.80 2.06 -12.17
C GLY A 105 11.41 0.70 -11.61
N ILE A 106 10.13 0.45 -11.39
CA ILE A 106 9.62 -0.81 -10.85
C ILE A 106 8.96 -1.56 -12.01
N GLU A 107 9.51 -2.73 -12.37
CA GLU A 107 8.94 -3.54 -13.42
C GLU A 107 7.81 -4.41 -12.88
N ALA A 108 6.64 -4.27 -13.48
CA ALA A 108 5.55 -5.21 -13.31
C ALA A 108 5.64 -6.26 -14.41
N ALA A 109 5.32 -7.51 -14.08
CA ALA A 109 5.27 -8.54 -15.09
C ALA A 109 4.17 -8.21 -16.09
N ALA A 110 4.49 -8.26 -17.37
CA ALA A 110 3.49 -8.20 -18.42
C ALA A 110 2.72 -9.52 -18.43
N ILE A 111 1.42 -9.43 -18.41
CA ILE A 111 0.55 -10.59 -18.48
C ILE A 111 -0.09 -10.64 -19.86
#